data_f24b191ecf2e8b5a2c99c8adb566a004
#
_entry.id   f24b191ecf2e8b5a2c99c8adb566a004
#
_cell.length_a   1.000
_cell.length_b   1.000
_cell.length_c   1.000
_cell.angle_alpha   90.00
_cell.angle_beta   90.00
_cell.angle_gamma   90.00
#
_symmetry.space_group_name_H-M   'P 1'
#
loop_
_entity.id
_entity.type
_entity.pdbx_description
1 polymer ?
#
loop_
_entity_poly.entity_id
_entity_poly.type
_entity_poly.pdbx_seq_one_letter_code
_entity_poly.pdbx_strand_id
1 'polypeptide(L)'
;MPRLVSHPDEVKVISRRFGTGAADIEKYLEQDGYKATRQAIEKGPEWILAEMKASGLRGRGGAGFPTGMKWSFVPKVSAKPKYVLVNGDESEPGTCKDHVLFLEDPHAVIEGTMIAGLAVGAKTGFIYLRGEYRYLLNIMEKAVADAYAKGFLGKNIFGKPGVDFDIITQTGAGAYEVGEESALMESLEGKRGVPRIRPPFPAVVGLYGGPTVINNAETIANAPHILLMGGEAYAKLGTERNGGTRLFGISGHVERPGVYELPMGYSLRKAIYDVAGGIPNGKKLKAVVPGGASCPILTADEIDVGLDFDQMAKAGTMLGSGGIVVLDETVSIVEFALRTIRFYQHESCGWCIPCREGTDWIKKTLTRFHAGGGNKKDIDNIQYLAENMMGRTFCPLGDAAAMPTLGFVKKFRKEFEDYIEGTRVEHPLIQIQPVGEPELAGAH
;
A
#
# COMPACT_ATOMS: atom_id res chain seq x y z
N MET A 1 7.78 -11.44 11.52
CA MET A 1 8.35 -10.45 10.56
C MET A 1 8.40 -11.10 9.20
N PRO A 2 8.07 -10.41 8.11
CA PRO A 2 8.27 -10.94 6.78
C PRO A 2 9.76 -11.24 6.59
N ARG A 3 10.03 -12.35 5.94
CA ARG A 3 11.40 -12.80 5.70
C ARG A 3 11.99 -11.97 4.58
N LEU A 4 13.14 -11.36 4.79
CA LEU A 4 13.97 -10.85 3.71
C LEU A 4 14.59 -12.07 3.02
N VAL A 5 14.14 -12.34 1.81
CA VAL A 5 14.65 -13.43 0.99
C VAL A 5 15.34 -12.79 -0.20
N SER A 6 16.51 -13.26 -0.57
CA SER A 6 17.22 -12.78 -1.75
C SER A 6 17.06 -13.78 -2.90
N HIS A 7 16.78 -13.25 -4.09
CA HIS A 7 16.70 -14.03 -5.32
C HIS A 7 17.57 -13.39 -6.43
N PRO A 8 18.19 -14.18 -7.32
CA PRO A 8 19.04 -13.63 -8.41
C PRO A 8 18.33 -12.64 -9.34
N ASP A 9 17.03 -12.76 -9.52
CA ASP A 9 16.24 -11.87 -10.40
C ASP A 9 15.88 -10.53 -9.75
N GLU A 10 16.22 -10.33 -8.47
CA GLU A 10 16.01 -9.03 -7.82
C GLU A 10 16.93 -7.96 -8.39
N VAL A 11 16.38 -6.78 -8.58
CA VAL A 11 17.11 -5.57 -8.91
C VAL A 11 17.05 -4.62 -7.71
N LYS A 12 18.07 -4.68 -6.87
CA LYS A 12 18.11 -3.97 -5.60
C LYS A 12 18.41 -2.48 -5.77
N VAL A 13 17.38 -1.65 -5.73
CA VAL A 13 17.46 -0.19 -5.70
C VAL A 13 17.12 0.29 -4.29
N ILE A 14 15.88 0.07 -3.86
CA ILE A 14 15.38 0.49 -2.55
C ILE A 14 15.87 -0.44 -1.45
N SER A 15 15.94 -1.74 -1.74
CA SER A 15 16.38 -2.77 -0.80
C SER A 15 17.90 -2.98 -0.77
N ARG A 16 18.67 -2.15 -1.46
CA ARG A 16 20.15 -2.29 -1.52
C ARG A 16 20.83 -2.23 -0.15
N ARG A 17 20.19 -1.54 0.80
CA ARG A 17 20.70 -1.38 2.17
C ARG A 17 20.06 -2.35 3.18
N PHE A 18 19.09 -3.17 2.78
CA PHE A 18 18.45 -4.11 3.70
C PHE A 18 19.45 -5.14 4.21
N GLY A 19 19.43 -5.41 5.51
CA GLY A 19 20.38 -6.28 6.17
C GLY A 19 21.78 -5.69 6.40
N THR A 20 22.04 -4.44 6.01
CA THR A 20 23.35 -3.79 6.19
C THR A 20 23.45 -2.97 7.49
N GLY A 21 22.33 -2.83 8.21
CA GLY A 21 22.23 -2.01 9.42
C GLY A 21 22.05 -0.53 9.12
N ALA A 22 21.51 -0.15 7.96
CA ALA A 22 21.28 1.24 7.54
C ALA A 22 20.24 2.00 8.39
N ALA A 23 19.59 1.34 9.35
CA ALA A 23 18.84 2.02 10.41
C ALA A 23 19.75 2.85 11.35
N ASP A 24 21.05 2.55 11.38
CA ASP A 24 22.08 3.39 12.01
C ASP A 24 22.55 4.46 11.02
N ILE A 25 22.58 5.72 11.47
CA ILE A 25 22.88 6.86 10.58
C ILE A 25 24.29 6.81 10.02
N GLU A 26 25.29 6.31 10.77
CA GLU A 26 26.67 6.25 10.30
C GLU A 26 26.77 5.23 9.15
N LYS A 27 26.15 4.06 9.30
CA LYS A 27 26.10 3.05 8.23
C LYS A 27 25.31 3.52 7.02
N TYR A 28 24.26 4.32 7.22
CA TYR A 28 23.54 4.93 6.13
C TYR A 28 24.42 5.93 5.34
N LEU A 29 25.20 6.76 6.06
CA LEU A 29 26.14 7.73 5.47
C LEU A 29 27.26 7.04 4.68
N GLU A 30 27.80 5.92 5.16
CA GLU A 30 28.79 5.11 4.44
C GLU A 30 28.29 4.60 3.07
N GLN A 31 26.97 4.50 2.91
CA GLN A 31 26.29 3.98 1.73
C GLN A 31 25.59 5.08 0.90
N ASP A 32 26.21 6.21 0.75
CA ASP A 32 25.72 7.39 0.01
C ASP A 32 24.50 8.10 0.62
N GLY A 33 24.20 7.85 1.90
CA GLY A 33 23.11 8.48 2.62
C GLY A 33 23.21 10.01 2.62
N TYR A 34 22.08 10.67 2.45
CA TYR A 34 21.91 12.13 2.38
C TYR A 34 22.71 12.85 1.26
N LYS A 35 23.40 12.12 0.39
CA LYS A 35 24.04 12.73 -0.80
C LYS A 35 23.01 13.27 -1.78
N ALA A 36 21.88 12.58 -1.96
CA ALA A 36 20.80 13.02 -2.83
C ALA A 36 20.20 14.35 -2.35
N THR A 37 19.99 14.50 -1.04
CA THR A 37 19.49 15.75 -0.47
C THR A 37 20.50 16.91 -0.66
N ARG A 38 21.80 16.68 -0.52
CA ARG A 38 22.82 17.70 -0.82
C ARG A 38 22.74 18.17 -2.27
N GLN A 39 22.65 17.23 -3.21
CA GLN A 39 22.45 17.56 -4.63
C GLN A 39 21.13 18.31 -4.87
N ALA A 40 20.05 17.90 -4.19
CA ALA A 40 18.75 18.56 -4.29
C ALA A 40 18.78 20.02 -3.83
N ILE A 41 19.51 20.32 -2.73
CA ILE A 41 19.72 21.69 -2.25
C ILE A 41 20.55 22.52 -3.23
N GLU A 42 21.56 21.93 -3.85
CA GLU A 42 22.46 22.62 -4.79
C GLU A 42 21.77 22.90 -6.13
N LYS A 43 21.04 21.94 -6.68
CA LYS A 43 20.43 22.00 -8.02
C LYS A 43 19.03 22.61 -8.04
N GLY A 44 18.35 22.62 -6.91
CA GLY A 44 17.06 23.27 -6.72
C GLY A 44 15.82 22.46 -7.13
N PRO A 45 14.63 23.02 -6.86
CA PRO A 45 13.36 22.30 -6.98
C PRO A 45 12.98 21.90 -8.41
N GLU A 46 13.33 22.71 -9.41
CA GLU A 46 13.05 22.42 -10.81
C GLU A 46 13.79 21.16 -11.28
N TRP A 47 15.04 20.97 -10.86
CA TRP A 47 15.82 19.78 -11.16
C TRP A 47 15.20 18.54 -10.48
N ILE A 48 14.83 18.65 -9.20
CA ILE A 48 14.17 17.53 -8.49
C ILE A 48 12.91 17.09 -9.24
N LEU A 49 12.06 18.04 -9.62
CA LEU A 49 10.82 17.76 -10.35
C LEU A 49 11.08 17.16 -11.74
N ALA A 50 12.13 17.60 -12.43
CA ALA A 50 12.52 17.05 -13.73
C ALA A 50 12.96 15.58 -13.61
N GLU A 51 13.85 15.26 -12.67
CA GLU A 51 14.31 13.89 -12.41
C GLU A 51 13.16 12.97 -11.99
N MET A 52 12.28 13.44 -11.09
CA MET A 52 11.11 12.67 -10.65
C MET A 52 10.10 12.42 -11.77
N LYS A 53 9.94 13.35 -12.72
CA LYS A 53 9.11 13.13 -13.92
C LYS A 53 9.78 12.15 -14.89
N ALA A 54 11.07 12.34 -15.17
CA ALA A 54 11.84 11.47 -16.06
C ALA A 54 11.90 10.02 -15.55
N SER A 55 11.86 9.81 -14.24
CA SER A 55 11.90 8.48 -13.63
C SER A 55 10.70 7.61 -13.94
N GLY A 56 9.56 8.19 -14.36
CA GLY A 56 8.33 7.43 -14.54
C GLY A 56 7.80 6.77 -13.26
N LEU A 57 8.29 7.19 -12.06
CA LEU A 57 7.83 6.64 -10.79
C LEU A 57 6.34 6.89 -10.59
N ARG A 58 5.58 5.81 -10.46
CA ARG A 58 4.16 5.85 -10.07
C ARG A 58 4.02 5.51 -8.58
N GLY A 59 3.01 6.07 -7.93
CA GLY A 59 2.74 5.85 -6.51
C GLY A 59 2.66 4.36 -6.14
N ARG A 60 3.37 3.95 -5.10
CA ARG A 60 3.46 2.55 -4.62
C ARG A 60 2.39 2.19 -3.59
N GLY A 61 1.52 3.14 -3.23
CA GLY A 61 0.46 2.92 -2.26
C GLY A 61 -0.81 2.22 -2.79
N GLY A 62 -0.94 2.04 -4.10
CA GLY A 62 -2.08 1.34 -4.71
C GLY A 62 -2.57 1.97 -6.02
N ALA A 63 -2.95 3.24 -6.02
CA ALA A 63 -3.56 3.93 -7.18
C ALA A 63 -2.60 4.20 -8.36
N GLY A 64 -1.29 4.18 -8.15
CA GLY A 64 -0.31 4.31 -9.21
C GLY A 64 -0.27 5.67 -9.92
N PHE A 65 -0.63 6.77 -9.25
CA PHE A 65 -0.55 8.10 -9.85
C PHE A 65 0.91 8.54 -10.06
N PRO A 66 1.26 9.19 -11.19
CA PRO A 66 2.65 9.61 -11.46
C PRO A 66 3.16 10.62 -10.41
N THR A 67 4.25 10.25 -9.71
CA THR A 67 4.74 10.99 -8.53
C THR A 67 5.24 12.38 -8.89
N GLY A 68 6.07 12.52 -9.93
CA GLY A 68 6.59 13.82 -10.36
C GLY A 68 5.49 14.78 -10.84
N MET A 69 4.41 14.26 -11.43
CA MET A 69 3.22 15.03 -11.77
C MET A 69 2.48 15.50 -10.52
N LYS A 70 2.25 14.60 -9.55
CA LYS A 70 1.59 14.93 -8.28
C LYS A 70 2.31 16.09 -7.58
N TRP A 71 3.64 16.05 -7.49
CA TRP A 71 4.42 17.12 -6.87
C TRP A 71 4.33 18.46 -7.63
N SER A 72 4.22 18.42 -8.96
CA SER A 72 4.09 19.63 -9.77
C SER A 72 2.75 20.36 -9.66
N PHE A 73 1.73 19.74 -9.04
CA PHE A 73 0.44 20.40 -8.79
C PHE A 73 0.44 21.34 -7.60
N VAL A 74 1.47 21.29 -6.75
CA VAL A 74 1.58 22.20 -5.61
C VAL A 74 1.90 23.61 -6.10
N PRO A 75 1.09 24.62 -5.73
CA PRO A 75 1.33 25.99 -6.14
C PRO A 75 2.72 26.48 -5.73
N LYS A 76 3.46 27.16 -6.64
CA LYS A 76 4.77 27.73 -6.31
C LYS A 76 4.69 28.74 -5.17
N VAL A 77 3.65 29.56 -5.17
CA VAL A 77 3.37 30.59 -4.13
C VAL A 77 2.13 30.17 -3.35
N SER A 78 2.19 30.26 -2.04
CA SER A 78 1.07 29.99 -1.14
C SER A 78 1.13 30.92 0.06
N ALA A 79 -0.02 31.46 0.48
CA ALA A 79 -0.13 32.25 1.70
C ALA A 79 -0.08 31.39 2.98
N LYS A 80 -0.28 30.07 2.85
CA LYS A 80 -0.20 29.12 3.95
C LYS A 80 1.03 28.24 3.84
N PRO A 81 1.54 27.68 4.96
CA PRO A 81 2.60 26.68 4.94
C PRO A 81 2.24 25.50 4.05
N LYS A 82 3.27 24.91 3.44
CA LYS A 82 3.15 23.68 2.67
C LYS A 82 3.65 22.50 3.48
N TYR A 83 3.10 21.32 3.22
CA TYR A 83 3.42 20.11 3.97
C TYR A 83 3.71 18.92 3.05
N VAL A 84 4.55 18.01 3.54
CA VAL A 84 4.73 16.67 2.97
C VAL A 84 4.22 15.65 3.99
N LEU A 85 3.38 14.74 3.56
CA LEU A 85 2.89 13.62 4.36
C LEU A 85 3.39 12.30 3.77
N VAL A 86 4.09 11.54 4.57
CA VAL A 86 4.42 10.14 4.27
C VAL A 86 3.31 9.27 4.85
N ASN A 87 2.62 8.57 3.96
CA ASN A 87 1.61 7.60 4.33
C ASN A 87 2.28 6.24 4.59
N GLY A 88 2.49 5.93 5.85
CA GLY A 88 2.95 4.64 6.37
C GLY A 88 1.84 3.82 7.00
N ASP A 89 0.57 4.14 6.70
CA ASP A 89 -0.57 3.31 7.08
C ASP A 89 -0.70 2.12 6.12
N GLU A 90 0.11 1.10 6.38
CA GLU A 90 0.12 -0.14 5.62
C GLU A 90 -0.89 -1.11 6.21
N SER A 91 -2.15 -0.95 5.84
CA SER A 91 -3.27 -1.75 6.37
C SER A 91 -4.01 -2.58 5.33
N GLU A 92 -3.61 -2.53 4.06
CA GLU A 92 -4.17 -3.37 3.00
C GLU A 92 -3.83 -4.85 3.24
N PRO A 93 -4.82 -5.77 3.38
CA PRO A 93 -4.54 -7.18 3.61
C PRO A 93 -3.73 -7.80 2.47
N GLY A 94 -2.65 -8.52 2.85
CA GLY A 94 -1.67 -9.08 1.91
C GLY A 94 -0.44 -8.19 1.69
N THR A 95 -0.46 -6.94 2.12
CA THR A 95 0.66 -5.99 1.96
C THR A 95 1.53 -5.95 3.21
N CYS A 96 2.85 -6.08 3.01
CA CYS A 96 3.81 -6.17 4.11
C CYS A 96 5.21 -5.62 3.74
N LYS A 97 5.29 -4.59 2.91
CA LYS A 97 6.54 -4.04 2.35
C LYS A 97 7.04 -2.78 3.06
N ASP A 98 6.11 -1.90 3.49
CA ASP A 98 6.48 -0.59 4.04
C ASP A 98 7.07 -0.72 5.45
N HIS A 99 6.57 -1.64 6.27
CA HIS A 99 7.17 -1.85 7.59
C HIS A 99 8.59 -2.44 7.52
N VAL A 100 8.90 -3.25 6.50
CA VAL A 100 10.27 -3.72 6.25
C VAL A 100 11.17 -2.55 5.91
N LEU A 101 10.69 -1.62 5.08
CA LEU A 101 11.42 -0.42 4.72
C LEU A 101 11.71 0.46 5.95
N PHE A 102 10.71 0.71 6.80
CA PHE A 102 10.90 1.47 8.04
C PHE A 102 11.86 0.80 9.03
N LEU A 103 11.89 -0.54 9.04
CA LEU A 103 12.77 -1.31 9.90
C LEU A 103 14.23 -1.28 9.40
N GLU A 104 14.43 -1.45 8.10
CA GLU A 104 15.74 -1.70 7.50
C GLU A 104 16.43 -0.41 7.01
N ASP A 105 15.66 0.55 6.50
CA ASP A 105 16.21 1.81 5.93
C ASP A 105 15.30 3.02 6.25
N PRO A 106 15.09 3.37 7.54
CA PRO A 106 14.27 4.52 7.93
C PRO A 106 14.81 5.85 7.41
N HIS A 107 16.13 5.96 7.24
CA HIS A 107 16.77 7.17 6.73
C HIS A 107 16.45 7.43 5.26
N ALA A 108 16.20 6.41 4.43
CA ALA A 108 15.73 6.62 3.06
C ALA A 108 14.34 7.28 3.02
N VAL A 109 13.47 6.97 3.98
CA VAL A 109 12.16 7.63 4.12
C VAL A 109 12.34 9.09 4.57
N ILE A 110 13.21 9.35 5.55
CA ILE A 110 13.53 10.70 6.02
C ILE A 110 14.11 11.53 4.87
N GLU A 111 15.14 11.03 4.20
CA GLU A 111 15.79 11.70 3.08
C GLU A 111 14.82 11.99 1.93
N GLY A 112 14.00 11.02 1.56
CA GLY A 112 12.96 11.17 0.54
C GLY A 112 11.90 12.20 0.90
N THR A 113 11.53 12.29 2.19
CA THR A 113 10.61 13.32 2.70
C THR A 113 11.19 14.72 2.56
N MET A 114 12.47 14.88 2.87
CA MET A 114 13.19 16.14 2.69
C MET A 114 13.26 16.55 1.21
N ILE A 115 13.59 15.61 0.32
CA ILE A 115 13.64 15.84 -1.13
C ILE A 115 12.27 16.29 -1.65
N ALA A 116 11.19 15.62 -1.25
CA ALA A 116 9.84 16.04 -1.60
C ALA A 116 9.52 17.45 -1.07
N GLY A 117 9.93 17.75 0.16
CA GLY A 117 9.78 19.08 0.74
C GLY A 117 10.52 20.16 -0.05
N LEU A 118 11.78 19.92 -0.40
CA LEU A 118 12.58 20.82 -1.24
C LEU A 118 11.95 21.04 -2.61
N ALA A 119 11.40 19.98 -3.23
CA ALA A 119 10.75 20.05 -4.54
C ALA A 119 9.52 20.95 -4.56
N VAL A 120 8.72 20.95 -3.49
CA VAL A 120 7.46 21.69 -3.43
C VAL A 120 7.52 22.96 -2.59
N GLY A 121 8.65 23.21 -1.92
CA GLY A 121 8.84 24.35 -1.02
C GLY A 121 8.15 24.19 0.33
N ALA A 122 7.98 22.97 0.81
CA ALA A 122 7.54 22.68 2.17
C ALA A 122 8.70 22.74 3.16
N LYS A 123 8.42 23.13 4.41
CA LYS A 123 9.39 23.16 5.51
C LYS A 123 9.08 22.14 6.60
N THR A 124 8.00 21.40 6.47
CA THR A 124 7.57 20.40 7.46
C THR A 124 7.10 19.14 6.76
N GLY A 125 7.65 18.03 7.16
CA GLY A 125 7.22 16.69 6.80
C GLY A 125 6.56 15.97 7.98
N PHE A 126 5.55 15.16 7.70
CA PHE A 126 4.96 14.24 8.67
C PHE A 126 5.16 12.81 8.18
N ILE A 127 5.57 11.92 9.07
CA ILE A 127 5.62 10.48 8.81
C ILE A 127 4.55 9.84 9.66
N TYR A 128 3.47 9.39 9.00
CA TYR A 128 2.33 8.77 9.66
C TYR A 128 2.44 7.25 9.57
N LEU A 129 2.57 6.61 10.72
CA LEU A 129 2.72 5.16 10.85
C LEU A 129 1.39 4.51 11.26
N ARG A 130 1.15 3.30 10.77
CA ARG A 130 0.03 2.47 11.19
C ARG A 130 0.08 2.20 12.70
N GLY A 131 -1.07 2.27 13.37
CA GLY A 131 -1.16 2.13 14.83
C GLY A 131 -0.62 0.80 15.37
N GLU A 132 -0.81 -0.29 14.62
CA GLU A 132 -0.32 -1.63 14.98
C GLU A 132 1.21 -1.76 14.86
N TYR A 133 1.86 -0.85 14.14
CA TYR A 133 3.32 -0.82 13.98
C TYR A 133 4.02 0.06 15.02
N ARG A 134 3.49 0.10 16.24
CA ARG A 134 4.02 0.95 17.31
C ARG A 134 5.51 0.75 17.59
N TYR A 135 6.04 -0.45 17.36
CA TYR A 135 7.47 -0.74 17.50
C TYR A 135 8.33 0.03 16.48
N LEU A 136 7.78 0.37 15.31
CA LEU A 136 8.48 1.18 14.30
C LEU A 136 8.57 2.65 14.70
N LEU A 137 7.68 3.15 15.56
CA LEU A 137 7.73 4.53 16.04
C LEU A 137 9.06 4.83 16.70
N ASN A 138 9.51 3.98 17.63
CA ASN A 138 10.79 4.16 18.32
C ASN A 138 11.98 4.17 17.35
N ILE A 139 11.93 3.35 16.29
CA ILE A 139 12.97 3.30 15.24
C ILE A 139 12.98 4.61 14.47
N MET A 140 11.80 5.07 14.05
CA MET A 140 11.67 6.31 13.30
C MET A 140 12.03 7.55 14.13
N GLU A 141 11.60 7.62 15.40
CA GLU A 141 11.96 8.70 16.31
C GLU A 141 13.46 8.77 16.56
N LYS A 142 14.11 7.60 16.73
CA LYS A 142 15.57 7.53 16.82
C LYS A 142 16.23 8.05 15.54
N ALA A 143 15.81 7.56 14.37
CA ALA A 143 16.38 7.99 13.09
C ALA A 143 16.20 9.50 12.84
N VAL A 144 15.05 10.05 13.20
CA VAL A 144 14.77 11.49 13.14
C VAL A 144 15.69 12.27 14.10
N ALA A 145 15.84 11.81 15.34
CA ALA A 145 16.74 12.43 16.32
C ALA A 145 18.19 12.41 15.85
N ASP A 146 18.66 11.29 15.30
CA ASP A 146 19.99 11.16 14.71
C ASP A 146 20.20 12.15 13.55
N ALA A 147 19.19 12.35 12.70
CA ALA A 147 19.25 13.31 11.60
C ALA A 147 19.29 14.77 12.09
N TYR A 148 18.56 15.11 13.18
CA TYR A 148 18.70 16.42 13.84
C TYR A 148 20.08 16.61 14.42
N ALA A 149 20.64 15.60 15.11
CA ALA A 149 21.96 15.67 15.71
C ALA A 149 23.08 15.90 14.68
N LYS A 150 22.91 15.40 13.45
CA LYS A 150 23.83 15.63 12.32
C LYS A 150 23.58 16.96 11.57
N GLY A 151 22.58 17.74 11.95
CA GLY A 151 22.21 18.98 11.26
C GLY A 151 21.59 18.75 9.87
N PHE A 152 21.01 17.59 9.64
CA PHE A 152 20.27 17.28 8.42
C PHE A 152 18.79 17.68 8.53
N LEU A 153 18.29 17.87 9.75
CA LEU A 153 16.98 18.43 10.04
C LEU A 153 17.10 19.67 10.94
N GLY A 154 16.05 20.49 10.98
CA GLY A 154 15.97 21.73 11.74
C GLY A 154 16.27 22.96 10.90
N LYS A 155 17.02 23.91 11.45
CA LYS A 155 17.40 25.18 10.81
C LYS A 155 18.71 25.06 10.07
N ASN A 156 18.78 25.74 8.90
CA ASN A 156 20.01 25.80 8.08
C ASN A 156 20.58 24.40 7.79
N ILE A 157 19.75 23.47 7.39
CA ILE A 157 20.16 22.07 7.17
C ILE A 157 21.36 21.97 6.23
N PHE A 158 22.26 21.02 6.48
CA PHE A 158 23.56 20.87 5.80
C PHE A 158 24.43 22.14 5.82
N GLY A 159 24.22 23.05 6.79
CA GLY A 159 24.94 24.32 6.88
C GLY A 159 24.52 25.34 5.81
N LYS A 160 23.39 25.18 5.12
CA LYS A 160 22.89 26.11 4.10
C LYS A 160 21.93 27.12 4.74
N PRO A 161 22.29 28.43 4.80
CA PRO A 161 21.44 29.45 5.39
C PRO A 161 20.05 29.53 4.72
N GLY A 162 19.00 29.57 5.53
CA GLY A 162 17.63 29.72 5.08
C GLY A 162 16.97 28.43 4.56
N VAL A 163 17.68 27.33 4.48
CA VAL A 163 17.12 26.01 4.14
C VAL A 163 16.77 25.30 5.46
N ASP A 164 15.50 25.28 5.78
CA ASP A 164 14.95 24.69 7.02
C ASP A 164 14.04 23.53 6.67
N PHE A 165 14.11 22.45 7.43
CA PHE A 165 13.17 21.33 7.30
C PHE A 165 13.03 20.56 8.60
N ASP A 166 11.78 20.37 9.04
CA ASP A 166 11.44 19.62 10.25
C ASP A 166 10.62 18.36 9.89
N ILE A 167 10.81 17.28 10.63
CA ILE A 167 10.03 16.05 10.51
C ILE A 167 9.35 15.73 11.83
N ILE A 168 8.06 15.41 11.76
CA ILE A 168 7.23 14.98 12.87
C ILE A 168 6.74 13.56 12.59
N THR A 169 6.93 12.66 13.53
CA THR A 169 6.41 11.30 13.50
C THR A 169 5.07 11.22 14.22
N GLN A 170 4.12 10.49 13.66
CA GLN A 170 2.79 10.30 14.23
C GLN A 170 2.33 8.86 13.98
N THR A 171 1.56 8.30 14.93
CA THR A 171 0.90 7.00 14.74
C THR A 171 -0.60 7.16 14.61
N GLY A 172 -1.21 6.31 13.78
CA GLY A 172 -2.64 6.10 13.76
C GLY A 172 -3.13 5.28 14.96
N ALA A 173 -4.41 4.97 14.94
CA ALA A 173 -5.09 4.16 15.96
C ALA A 173 -5.67 2.84 15.39
N GLY A 174 -5.15 2.35 14.26
CA GLY A 174 -5.52 1.06 13.68
C GLY A 174 -6.77 1.08 12.80
N ALA A 175 -7.00 2.16 12.04
CA ALA A 175 -8.09 2.24 11.07
C ALA A 175 -7.56 2.22 9.63
N TYR A 176 -7.93 1.20 8.84
CA TYR A 176 -7.58 1.08 7.42
C TYR A 176 -7.99 2.32 6.60
N GLU A 177 -9.19 2.86 6.89
CA GLU A 177 -9.73 4.04 6.20
C GLU A 177 -8.78 5.25 6.28
N VAL A 178 -7.97 5.36 7.32
CA VAL A 178 -7.01 6.46 7.50
C VAL A 178 -5.84 6.37 6.51
N GLY A 179 -5.65 5.26 5.83
CA GLY A 179 -4.76 5.14 4.67
C GLY A 179 -5.23 5.95 3.45
N GLU A 180 -6.49 6.36 3.39
CA GLU A 180 -7.00 7.32 2.39
C GLU A 180 -6.41 8.73 2.68
N GLU A 181 -5.88 9.40 1.64
CA GLU A 181 -5.06 10.60 1.83
C GLU A 181 -5.76 11.74 2.58
N SER A 182 -7.07 11.92 2.43
CA SER A 182 -7.82 12.96 3.12
C SER A 182 -8.25 12.56 4.52
N ALA A 183 -8.56 11.29 4.75
CA ALA A 183 -8.82 10.74 6.08
C ALA A 183 -7.56 10.79 6.95
N LEU A 184 -6.38 10.54 6.37
CA LEU A 184 -5.10 10.70 7.04
C LEU A 184 -4.87 12.14 7.52
N MET A 185 -5.21 13.14 6.69
CA MET A 185 -5.14 14.55 7.09
C MET A 185 -6.11 14.87 8.23
N GLU A 186 -7.35 14.38 8.19
CA GLU A 186 -8.31 14.55 9.27
C GLU A 186 -7.79 13.96 10.59
N SER A 187 -7.17 12.77 10.53
CA SER A 187 -6.54 12.13 11.69
C SER A 187 -5.40 12.98 12.26
N LEU A 188 -4.50 13.49 11.40
CA LEU A 188 -3.42 14.38 11.82
C LEU A 188 -3.91 15.70 12.43
N GLU A 189 -5.06 16.21 11.97
CA GLU A 189 -5.70 17.40 12.54
C GLU A 189 -6.44 17.13 13.85
N GLY A 190 -6.36 15.89 14.39
CA GLY A 190 -7.04 15.50 15.64
C GLY A 190 -8.53 15.29 15.51
N LYS A 191 -9.03 15.12 14.29
CA LYS A 191 -10.44 14.86 13.99
C LYS A 191 -10.68 13.37 13.75
N ARG A 192 -11.95 13.00 13.58
CA ARG A 192 -12.29 11.66 13.11
C ARG A 192 -11.71 11.44 11.71
N GLY A 193 -10.98 10.35 11.52
CA GLY A 193 -10.33 9.98 10.25
C GLY A 193 -11.35 9.53 9.20
N VAL A 194 -12.08 10.46 8.64
CA VAL A 194 -13.05 10.25 7.55
C VAL A 194 -12.63 11.04 6.32
N PRO A 195 -12.90 10.57 5.09
CA PRO A 195 -12.50 11.26 3.87
C PRO A 195 -13.13 12.64 3.71
N ARG A 196 -12.41 13.54 3.04
CA ARG A 196 -12.90 14.86 2.60
C ARG A 196 -13.52 14.77 1.21
N ILE A 197 -14.48 15.66 0.95
CA ILE A 197 -14.99 15.87 -0.41
C ILE A 197 -13.89 16.49 -1.27
N ARG A 198 -13.74 16.00 -2.49
CA ARG A 198 -12.84 16.56 -3.49
C ARG A 198 -13.62 17.00 -4.74
N PRO A 199 -13.35 18.14 -5.35
CA PRO A 199 -12.38 19.17 -5.01
C PRO A 199 -12.76 19.95 -3.73
N PRO A 200 -11.81 20.64 -3.03
CA PRO A 200 -10.42 20.84 -3.43
C PRO A 200 -9.52 19.63 -3.18
N PHE A 201 -8.47 19.46 -4.02
CA PHE A 201 -7.46 18.41 -3.85
C PHE A 201 -6.39 18.83 -2.84
N PRO A 202 -5.74 17.88 -2.13
CA PRO A 202 -4.76 18.17 -1.09
C PRO A 202 -3.58 19.04 -1.57
N ALA A 203 -3.16 18.90 -2.82
CA ALA A 203 -2.11 19.72 -3.40
C ALA A 203 -2.40 21.23 -3.36
N VAL A 204 -3.67 21.63 -3.25
CA VAL A 204 -4.12 23.03 -3.16
C VAL A 204 -4.61 23.36 -1.76
N VAL A 205 -5.45 22.52 -1.16
CA VAL A 205 -6.00 22.68 0.19
C VAL A 205 -5.93 21.36 0.93
N GLY A 206 -4.84 21.13 1.64
CA GLY A 206 -4.55 19.92 2.38
C GLY A 206 -4.55 20.11 3.89
N LEU A 207 -3.49 19.64 4.54
CA LEU A 207 -3.31 19.66 5.99
C LEU A 207 -3.34 21.09 6.53
N TYR A 208 -4.12 21.33 7.57
CA TYR A 208 -4.35 22.66 8.16
C TYR A 208 -4.73 23.73 7.12
N GLY A 209 -5.32 23.29 6.00
CA GLY A 209 -5.70 24.14 4.87
C GLY A 209 -4.53 24.63 4.02
N GLY A 210 -3.32 24.13 4.22
CA GLY A 210 -2.13 24.41 3.42
C GLY A 210 -1.94 23.39 2.28
N PRO A 211 -1.28 23.75 1.17
CA PRO A 211 -0.95 22.80 0.11
C PRO A 211 -0.15 21.63 0.65
N THR A 212 -0.54 20.40 0.30
CA THR A 212 0.05 19.20 0.88
C THR A 212 0.32 18.13 -0.19
N VAL A 213 1.51 17.57 -0.16
CA VAL A 213 1.87 16.36 -0.92
C VAL A 213 1.77 15.16 -0.01
N ILE A 214 1.02 14.14 -0.42
CA ILE A 214 0.86 12.89 0.33
C ILE A 214 1.35 11.75 -0.55
N ASN A 215 2.31 10.98 -0.07
CA ASN A 215 2.85 9.81 -0.77
C ASN A 215 3.02 8.64 0.18
N ASN A 216 2.83 7.42 -0.33
CA ASN A 216 3.20 6.20 0.38
C ASN A 216 4.71 6.16 0.70
N ALA A 217 5.09 5.46 1.78
CA ALA A 217 6.47 5.38 2.27
C ALA A 217 7.45 4.85 1.22
N GLU A 218 7.12 3.76 0.50
CA GLU A 218 7.97 3.24 -0.57
C GLU A 218 8.14 4.24 -1.71
N THR A 219 7.09 4.97 -2.06
CA THR A 219 7.17 6.02 -3.09
C THR A 219 8.18 7.10 -2.71
N ILE A 220 8.14 7.57 -1.47
CA ILE A 220 9.06 8.59 -0.96
C ILE A 220 10.49 8.07 -0.90
N ALA A 221 10.70 6.86 -0.39
CA ALA A 221 12.03 6.28 -0.26
C ALA A 221 12.73 5.99 -1.61
N ASN A 222 12.00 5.99 -2.73
CA ASN A 222 12.61 5.94 -4.06
C ASN A 222 13.29 7.26 -4.47
N ALA A 223 12.88 8.40 -3.93
CA ALA A 223 13.39 9.71 -4.36
C ALA A 223 14.91 9.86 -4.23
N PRO A 224 15.57 9.48 -3.11
CA PRO A 224 17.02 9.53 -3.01
C PRO A 224 17.74 8.72 -4.10
N HIS A 225 17.24 7.52 -4.37
CA HIS A 225 17.82 6.62 -5.38
C HIS A 225 17.67 7.18 -6.79
N ILE A 226 16.50 7.77 -7.11
CA ILE A 226 16.25 8.42 -8.40
C ILE A 226 17.21 9.58 -8.62
N LEU A 227 17.40 10.44 -7.62
CA LEU A 227 18.30 11.61 -7.78
C LEU A 227 19.78 11.20 -7.91
N LEU A 228 20.22 10.12 -7.24
CA LEU A 228 21.58 9.61 -7.34
C LEU A 228 21.85 8.89 -8.67
N MET A 229 20.87 8.14 -9.15
CA MET A 229 20.99 7.33 -10.37
C MET A 229 20.70 8.14 -11.64
N GLY A 230 19.85 9.16 -11.54
CA GLY A 230 19.21 9.87 -12.63
C GLY A 230 17.88 9.27 -13.03
N GLY A 231 16.89 10.14 -13.28
CA GLY A 231 15.51 9.72 -13.57
C GLY A 231 15.40 8.77 -14.76
N GLU A 232 16.07 9.07 -15.87
CA GLU A 232 16.07 8.23 -17.07
C GLU A 232 16.68 6.83 -16.82
N ALA A 233 17.74 6.74 -16.02
CA ALA A 233 18.37 5.47 -15.68
C ALA A 233 17.43 4.62 -14.82
N TYR A 234 16.72 5.25 -13.85
CA TYR A 234 15.71 4.59 -13.06
C TYR A 234 14.53 4.11 -13.92
N ALA A 235 14.05 4.92 -14.87
CA ALA A 235 12.94 4.56 -15.75
C ALA A 235 13.23 3.28 -16.55
N LYS A 236 14.48 3.09 -17.00
CA LYS A 236 14.90 1.91 -17.78
C LYS A 236 14.86 0.59 -17.02
N LEU A 237 14.76 0.61 -15.70
CA LEU A 237 14.61 -0.60 -14.88
C LEU A 237 13.21 -1.21 -14.96
N GLY A 238 12.23 -0.46 -15.42
CA GLY A 238 10.84 -0.90 -15.53
C GLY A 238 10.36 -0.98 -16.99
N THR A 239 9.04 -0.81 -17.16
CA THR A 239 8.39 -0.75 -18.46
C THR A 239 8.02 0.69 -18.82
N GLU A 240 7.62 0.91 -20.08
CA GLU A 240 7.13 2.21 -20.52
C GLU A 240 6.03 2.73 -19.58
N ARG A 241 6.15 3.96 -19.11
CA ARG A 241 5.28 4.63 -18.12
C ARG A 241 5.23 3.98 -16.72
N ASN A 242 5.98 2.92 -16.46
CA ASN A 242 6.08 2.25 -15.16
C ASN A 242 7.55 2.07 -14.80
N GLY A 243 8.24 3.17 -14.48
CA GLY A 243 9.67 3.15 -14.22
C GLY A 243 10.04 2.47 -12.90
N GLY A 244 11.27 1.96 -12.89
CA GLY A 244 11.94 1.47 -11.69
C GLY A 244 11.55 0.08 -11.24
N THR A 245 11.82 -0.15 -9.96
CA THR A 245 11.54 -1.38 -9.23
C THR A 245 10.39 -1.18 -8.25
N ARG A 246 9.95 -2.27 -7.64
CA ARG A 246 8.95 -2.27 -6.58
C ARG A 246 9.20 -3.39 -5.59
N LEU A 247 8.87 -3.14 -4.33
CA LEU A 247 8.80 -4.17 -3.30
C LEU A 247 7.48 -4.94 -3.45
N PHE A 248 7.56 -6.24 -3.67
CA PHE A 248 6.42 -7.16 -3.72
C PHE A 248 6.44 -8.06 -2.50
N GLY A 249 5.35 -8.03 -1.71
CA GLY A 249 5.12 -9.02 -0.68
C GLY A 249 4.44 -10.24 -1.29
N ILE A 250 5.11 -11.40 -1.32
CA ILE A 250 4.53 -12.65 -1.83
C ILE A 250 4.21 -13.55 -0.65
N SER A 251 2.95 -13.94 -0.53
CA SER A 251 2.43 -14.72 0.60
C SER A 251 1.36 -15.73 0.16
N GLY A 252 0.75 -16.42 1.13
CA GLY A 252 -0.20 -17.50 0.88
C GLY A 252 0.52 -18.82 0.61
N HIS A 253 0.03 -19.59 -0.33
CA HIS A 253 0.54 -20.93 -0.61
C HIS A 253 1.72 -20.91 -1.59
N VAL A 254 2.88 -20.49 -1.08
CA VAL A 254 4.17 -20.51 -1.79
C VAL A 254 5.26 -21.08 -0.90
N GLU A 255 6.29 -21.69 -1.49
CA GLU A 255 7.41 -22.29 -0.76
C GLU A 255 8.26 -21.24 -0.01
N ARG A 256 8.46 -20.07 -0.60
CA ARG A 256 9.32 -19.01 -0.07
C ARG A 256 8.54 -17.68 0.04
N PRO A 257 7.64 -17.55 1.03
CA PRO A 257 6.98 -16.27 1.27
C PRO A 257 7.99 -15.22 1.74
N GLY A 258 7.83 -13.97 1.27
CA GLY A 258 8.74 -12.89 1.64
C GLY A 258 8.47 -11.59 0.89
N VAL A 259 9.37 -10.61 1.10
CA VAL A 259 9.38 -9.35 0.37
C VAL A 259 10.55 -9.37 -0.61
N TYR A 260 10.29 -9.10 -1.86
CA TYR A 260 11.23 -9.15 -2.97
C TYR A 260 11.19 -7.85 -3.76
N GLU A 261 12.34 -7.32 -4.17
CA GLU A 261 12.40 -6.17 -5.05
C GLU A 261 12.56 -6.61 -6.51
N LEU A 262 11.51 -6.43 -7.29
CA LEU A 262 11.50 -6.82 -8.70
C LEU A 262 11.27 -5.60 -9.61
N PRO A 263 11.79 -5.62 -10.85
CA PRO A 263 11.51 -4.57 -11.82
C PRO A 263 10.01 -4.51 -12.15
N MET A 264 9.51 -3.31 -12.41
CA MET A 264 8.15 -3.13 -12.91
C MET A 264 7.99 -3.87 -14.24
N GLY A 265 6.89 -4.62 -14.37
CA GLY A 265 6.64 -5.48 -15.54
C GLY A 265 7.21 -6.89 -15.42
N TYR A 266 7.84 -7.25 -14.30
CA TYR A 266 8.29 -8.63 -14.07
C TYR A 266 7.11 -9.61 -14.16
N SER A 267 7.32 -10.81 -14.70
CA SER A 267 6.24 -11.79 -14.88
C SER A 267 5.65 -12.27 -13.55
N LEU A 268 4.33 -12.19 -13.39
CA LEU A 268 3.63 -12.73 -12.21
C LEU A 268 3.86 -14.24 -12.08
N ARG A 269 3.83 -14.98 -13.19
CA ARG A 269 4.14 -16.43 -13.20
C ARG A 269 5.54 -16.70 -12.64
N LYS A 270 6.56 -15.98 -13.11
CA LYS A 270 7.93 -16.13 -12.59
C LYS A 270 8.04 -15.71 -11.12
N ALA A 271 7.35 -14.65 -10.72
CA ALA A 271 7.32 -14.24 -9.32
C ALA A 271 6.81 -15.36 -8.39
N ILE A 272 5.78 -16.09 -8.81
CA ILE A 272 5.21 -17.21 -8.04
C ILE A 272 6.13 -18.43 -8.09
N TYR A 273 6.53 -18.88 -9.28
CA TYR A 273 7.19 -20.18 -9.44
C TYR A 273 8.70 -20.12 -9.25
N ASP A 274 9.37 -19.11 -9.80
CA ASP A 274 10.84 -19.03 -9.74
C ASP A 274 11.25 -18.31 -8.43
N VAL A 275 10.72 -17.11 -8.19
CA VAL A 275 11.11 -16.28 -7.05
C VAL A 275 10.56 -16.86 -5.73
N ALA A 276 9.25 -17.09 -5.65
CA ALA A 276 8.63 -17.63 -4.44
C ALA A 276 8.63 -19.17 -4.35
N GLY A 277 9.19 -19.87 -5.33
CA GLY A 277 9.46 -21.32 -5.28
C GLY A 277 8.29 -22.22 -5.65
N GLY A 278 7.20 -21.66 -6.17
CA GLY A 278 6.02 -22.42 -6.58
C GLY A 278 5.08 -22.80 -5.44
N ILE A 279 4.14 -23.68 -5.76
CA ILE A 279 3.08 -24.11 -4.84
C ILE A 279 3.57 -25.33 -4.04
N PRO A 280 3.49 -25.31 -2.70
CA PRO A 280 4.00 -26.38 -1.86
C PRO A 280 3.22 -27.69 -2.01
N ASN A 281 3.87 -28.79 -1.68
CA ASN A 281 3.29 -30.14 -1.60
C ASN A 281 2.70 -30.66 -2.92
N GLY A 282 3.16 -30.19 -4.07
CA GLY A 282 2.69 -30.63 -5.39
C GLY A 282 1.24 -30.24 -5.73
N LYS A 283 0.64 -29.33 -4.96
CA LYS A 283 -0.70 -28.83 -5.21
C LYS A 283 -0.72 -27.90 -6.43
N LYS A 284 -1.91 -27.67 -6.96
CA LYS A 284 -2.12 -26.77 -8.10
C LYS A 284 -2.47 -25.36 -7.64
N LEU A 285 -2.00 -24.39 -8.40
CA LEU A 285 -2.47 -23.02 -8.27
C LEU A 285 -3.96 -22.95 -8.61
N LYS A 286 -4.74 -22.31 -7.77
CA LYS A 286 -6.16 -22.02 -8.00
C LYS A 286 -6.34 -20.57 -8.43
N ALA A 287 -5.80 -19.66 -7.68
CA ALA A 287 -6.01 -18.23 -7.90
C ALA A 287 -4.92 -17.37 -7.27
N VAL A 288 -4.84 -16.11 -7.69
CA VAL A 288 -3.91 -15.12 -7.15
C VAL A 288 -4.64 -13.80 -6.93
N VAL A 289 -4.45 -13.20 -5.76
CA VAL A 289 -4.73 -11.78 -5.52
C VAL A 289 -3.44 -11.01 -5.77
N PRO A 290 -3.34 -10.18 -6.83
CA PRO A 290 -2.04 -9.71 -7.30
C PRO A 290 -1.51 -8.46 -6.59
N GLY A 291 -2.34 -7.75 -5.83
CA GLY A 291 -1.95 -6.44 -5.31
C GLY A 291 -2.63 -6.00 -4.01
N GLY A 292 -3.01 -6.96 -3.16
CA GLY A 292 -3.79 -6.72 -1.94
C GLY A 292 -5.27 -7.06 -2.11
N ALA A 293 -5.97 -7.20 -1.00
CA ALA A 293 -7.35 -7.70 -0.94
C ALA A 293 -8.36 -6.87 -1.76
N SER A 294 -8.04 -5.61 -2.07
CA SER A 294 -8.85 -4.72 -2.92
C SER A 294 -8.81 -5.04 -4.42
N CYS A 295 -7.90 -5.93 -4.84
CA CYS A 295 -7.74 -6.26 -6.25
C CYS A 295 -8.68 -7.40 -6.68
N PRO A 296 -9.29 -7.33 -7.88
CA PRO A 296 -9.93 -8.49 -8.49
C PRO A 296 -8.96 -9.67 -8.59
N ILE A 297 -9.45 -10.85 -8.19
CA ILE A 297 -8.67 -12.09 -8.22
C ILE A 297 -8.38 -12.53 -9.66
N LEU A 298 -7.22 -13.14 -9.89
CA LEU A 298 -6.86 -13.84 -11.13
C LEU A 298 -6.98 -15.34 -10.93
N THR A 299 -7.45 -16.08 -11.95
CA THR A 299 -7.41 -17.54 -12.00
C THR A 299 -6.02 -18.02 -12.37
N ALA A 300 -5.75 -19.33 -12.23
CA ALA A 300 -4.48 -19.93 -12.61
C ALA A 300 -4.09 -19.72 -14.07
N ASP A 301 -5.07 -19.58 -14.96
CA ASP A 301 -4.87 -19.37 -16.39
C ASP A 301 -4.59 -17.89 -16.76
N GLU A 302 -4.81 -16.97 -15.84
CA GLU A 302 -4.68 -15.52 -16.07
C GLU A 302 -3.35 -14.93 -15.59
N ILE A 303 -2.42 -15.75 -15.07
CA ILE A 303 -1.17 -15.27 -14.44
C ILE A 303 -0.03 -14.96 -15.42
N ASP A 304 -0.24 -15.14 -16.73
CA ASP A 304 0.75 -14.77 -17.75
C ASP A 304 0.69 -13.27 -18.06
N VAL A 305 0.96 -12.47 -17.05
CA VAL A 305 0.86 -11.01 -17.08
C VAL A 305 2.07 -10.39 -16.36
N GLY A 306 2.48 -9.19 -16.79
CA GLY A 306 3.55 -8.45 -16.15
C GLY A 306 3.03 -7.64 -14.95
N LEU A 307 3.85 -7.56 -13.91
CA LEU A 307 3.60 -6.83 -12.67
C LEU A 307 3.81 -5.32 -12.88
N ASP A 308 2.96 -4.70 -13.72
CA ASP A 308 2.87 -3.24 -13.85
C ASP A 308 1.40 -2.77 -13.89
N PHE A 309 1.19 -1.47 -13.73
CA PHE A 309 -0.16 -0.92 -13.62
C PHE A 309 -0.99 -1.09 -14.90
N ASP A 310 -0.35 -0.98 -16.06
CA ASP A 310 -1.06 -1.00 -17.33
C ASP A 310 -1.41 -2.44 -17.79
N GLN A 311 -0.50 -3.40 -17.58
CA GLN A 311 -0.75 -4.81 -17.90
C GLN A 311 -1.78 -5.42 -16.95
N MET A 312 -1.69 -5.13 -15.64
CA MET A 312 -2.68 -5.61 -14.67
C MET A 312 -4.07 -5.04 -14.94
N ALA A 313 -4.17 -3.75 -15.32
CA ALA A 313 -5.45 -3.15 -15.71
C ALA A 313 -6.04 -3.83 -16.97
N LYS A 314 -5.22 -4.17 -17.97
CA LYS A 314 -5.65 -4.91 -19.16
C LYS A 314 -6.11 -6.34 -18.82
N ALA A 315 -5.54 -6.96 -17.80
CA ALA A 315 -5.96 -8.28 -17.29
C ALA A 315 -7.24 -8.22 -16.44
N GLY A 316 -7.87 -7.05 -16.28
CA GLY A 316 -9.09 -6.87 -15.50
C GLY A 316 -8.88 -6.90 -13.99
N THR A 317 -7.66 -6.60 -13.54
CA THR A 317 -7.29 -6.50 -12.12
C THR A 317 -6.47 -5.23 -11.86
N MET A 318 -5.79 -5.14 -10.73
CA MET A 318 -4.91 -4.02 -10.38
C MET A 318 -3.59 -4.52 -9.82
N LEU A 319 -2.51 -3.75 -10.03
CA LEU A 319 -1.25 -3.98 -9.33
C LEU A 319 -1.35 -3.66 -7.83
N GLY A 320 -2.28 -2.78 -7.47
CA GLY A 320 -2.61 -2.42 -6.11
C GLY A 320 -1.40 -1.98 -5.28
N SER A 321 -1.30 -2.48 -4.06
CA SER A 321 -0.19 -2.21 -3.13
C SER A 321 1.04 -3.12 -3.32
N GLY A 322 0.98 -4.12 -4.22
CA GLY A 322 2.04 -5.10 -4.45
C GLY A 322 2.05 -6.26 -3.46
N GLY A 323 0.96 -6.44 -2.71
CA GLY A 323 0.75 -7.62 -1.86
C GLY A 323 0.18 -8.78 -2.66
N ILE A 324 1.00 -9.73 -3.08
CA ILE A 324 0.59 -10.91 -3.86
C ILE A 324 0.20 -12.01 -2.89
N VAL A 325 -1.05 -12.49 -2.96
CA VAL A 325 -1.53 -13.63 -2.18
C VAL A 325 -1.86 -14.78 -3.10
N VAL A 326 -1.16 -15.89 -2.93
CA VAL A 326 -1.27 -17.08 -3.78
C VAL A 326 -2.16 -18.11 -3.09
N LEU A 327 -3.15 -18.62 -3.81
CA LEU A 327 -4.15 -19.56 -3.31
C LEU A 327 -4.05 -20.88 -4.09
N ASP A 328 -3.82 -21.99 -3.39
CA ASP A 328 -3.83 -23.32 -3.97
C ASP A 328 -5.26 -23.88 -4.13
N GLU A 329 -5.36 -25.06 -4.72
CA GLU A 329 -6.63 -25.73 -5.01
C GLU A 329 -7.48 -26.08 -3.76
N THR A 330 -6.92 -26.03 -2.57
CA THR A 330 -7.63 -26.35 -1.31
C THR A 330 -8.40 -25.15 -0.74
N VAL A 331 -8.15 -23.93 -1.24
CA VAL A 331 -8.82 -22.73 -0.72
C VAL A 331 -10.27 -22.65 -1.22
N SER A 332 -11.21 -22.49 -0.31
CA SER A 332 -12.57 -22.10 -0.66
C SER A 332 -12.64 -20.61 -0.98
N ILE A 333 -13.02 -20.28 -2.22
CA ILE A 333 -13.19 -18.88 -2.64
C ILE A 333 -14.38 -18.23 -1.92
N VAL A 334 -15.41 -19.00 -1.56
CA VAL A 334 -16.56 -18.50 -0.78
C VAL A 334 -16.11 -18.04 0.61
N GLU A 335 -15.30 -18.85 1.29
CA GLU A 335 -14.73 -18.49 2.61
C GLU A 335 -13.75 -17.31 2.50
N PHE A 336 -12.94 -17.29 1.44
CA PHE A 336 -12.02 -16.18 1.19
C PHE A 336 -12.78 -14.88 0.94
N ALA A 337 -13.87 -14.92 0.14
CA ALA A 337 -14.77 -13.78 -0.09
C ALA A 337 -15.43 -13.30 1.21
N LEU A 338 -15.90 -14.22 2.06
CA LEU A 338 -16.47 -13.87 3.35
C LEU A 338 -15.46 -13.15 4.26
N ARG A 339 -14.20 -13.61 4.29
CA ARG A 339 -13.14 -12.96 5.06
C ARG A 339 -12.82 -11.57 4.54
N THR A 340 -12.71 -11.44 3.23
CA THR A 340 -12.45 -10.16 2.56
C THR A 340 -13.55 -9.14 2.86
N ILE A 341 -14.82 -9.50 2.70
CA ILE A 341 -15.90 -8.55 2.94
C ILE A 341 -16.09 -8.22 4.42
N ARG A 342 -15.80 -9.15 5.35
CA ARG A 342 -15.78 -8.87 6.79
C ARG A 342 -14.79 -7.76 7.13
N PHE A 343 -13.61 -7.81 6.53
CA PHE A 343 -12.60 -6.77 6.70
C PHE A 343 -13.14 -5.41 6.22
N TYR A 344 -13.62 -5.29 4.99
CA TYR A 344 -14.11 -4.02 4.47
C TYR A 344 -15.35 -3.49 5.20
N GLN A 345 -16.22 -4.36 5.65
CA GLN A 345 -17.38 -3.98 6.45
C GLN A 345 -16.96 -3.42 7.82
N HIS A 346 -15.97 -4.03 8.45
CA HIS A 346 -15.43 -3.56 9.73
C HIS A 346 -14.70 -2.21 9.56
N GLU A 347 -13.94 -2.05 8.50
CA GLU A 347 -13.12 -0.86 8.24
C GLU A 347 -13.89 0.31 7.59
N SER A 348 -15.13 0.09 7.17
CA SER A 348 -15.98 1.17 6.64
C SER A 348 -16.18 2.25 7.70
N CYS A 349 -15.86 3.51 7.35
CA CYS A 349 -16.12 4.64 8.25
C CYS A 349 -17.62 4.91 8.50
N GLY A 350 -18.50 4.24 7.72
CA GLY A 350 -19.95 4.31 7.86
C GLY A 350 -20.59 5.61 7.31
N TRP A 351 -19.83 6.47 6.63
CA TRP A 351 -20.36 7.74 6.18
C TRP A 351 -21.36 7.60 5.03
N CYS A 352 -20.98 6.95 3.93
CA CYS A 352 -21.84 6.85 2.76
C CYS A 352 -22.60 5.52 2.70
N ILE A 353 -23.88 5.60 2.31
CA ILE A 353 -24.82 4.47 2.30
C ILE A 353 -24.34 3.30 1.46
N PRO A 354 -23.85 3.47 0.20
CA PRO A 354 -23.49 2.32 -0.62
C PRO A 354 -22.39 1.47 -0.01
N CYS A 355 -21.39 2.08 0.64
CA CYS A 355 -20.35 1.36 1.35
C CYS A 355 -20.88 0.72 2.64
N ARG A 356 -21.52 1.51 3.53
CA ARG A 356 -21.97 1.04 4.85
C ARG A 356 -22.96 -0.12 4.74
N GLU A 357 -24.00 0.03 3.91
CA GLU A 357 -25.04 -0.98 3.76
C GLU A 357 -24.64 -2.09 2.80
N GLY A 358 -23.97 -1.75 1.69
CA GLY A 358 -23.58 -2.74 0.67
C GLY A 358 -22.60 -3.78 1.22
N THR A 359 -21.56 -3.36 1.96
CA THR A 359 -20.63 -4.28 2.59
C THR A 359 -21.30 -5.17 3.64
N ASP A 360 -22.22 -4.62 4.44
CA ASP A 360 -22.95 -5.39 5.46
C ASP A 360 -23.91 -6.40 4.84
N TRP A 361 -24.62 -6.04 3.77
CA TRP A 361 -25.55 -6.96 3.10
C TRP A 361 -24.81 -8.09 2.39
N ILE A 362 -23.69 -7.82 1.73
CA ILE A 362 -22.84 -8.84 1.13
C ILE A 362 -22.30 -9.77 2.22
N LYS A 363 -21.80 -9.21 3.33
CA LYS A 363 -21.31 -10.00 4.49
C LYS A 363 -22.41 -10.90 5.05
N LYS A 364 -23.62 -10.39 5.28
CA LYS A 364 -24.77 -11.16 5.78
C LYS A 364 -25.12 -12.31 4.84
N THR A 365 -25.11 -12.07 3.53
CA THR A 365 -25.41 -13.09 2.53
C THR A 365 -24.35 -14.19 2.53
N LEU A 366 -23.05 -13.85 2.52
CA LEU A 366 -21.97 -14.83 2.58
C LEU A 366 -21.93 -15.56 3.93
N THR A 367 -22.27 -14.91 5.03
CA THR A 367 -22.41 -15.56 6.34
C THR A 367 -23.54 -16.59 6.33
N ARG A 368 -24.66 -16.31 5.64
CA ARG A 368 -25.73 -17.26 5.46
C ARG A 368 -25.30 -18.48 4.65
N PHE A 369 -24.50 -18.30 3.59
CA PHE A 369 -23.91 -19.42 2.84
C PHE A 369 -23.02 -20.27 3.74
N HIS A 370 -22.14 -19.63 4.51
CA HIS A 370 -21.28 -20.34 5.47
C HIS A 370 -22.08 -21.15 6.51
N ALA A 371 -23.25 -20.67 6.94
CA ALA A 371 -24.15 -21.37 7.85
C ALA A 371 -24.99 -22.46 7.17
N GLY A 372 -24.78 -22.75 5.88
CA GLY A 372 -25.51 -23.80 5.13
C GLY A 372 -26.85 -23.36 4.54
N GLY A 373 -27.16 -22.05 4.57
CA GLY A 373 -28.34 -21.46 3.93
C GLY A 373 -28.05 -20.73 2.64
N GLY A 374 -29.08 -20.21 1.99
CA GLY A 374 -28.97 -19.41 0.76
C GLY A 374 -29.45 -20.16 -0.48
N ASN A 375 -29.50 -19.44 -1.59
CA ASN A 375 -29.91 -19.96 -2.89
C ASN A 375 -29.14 -19.26 -4.02
N LYS A 376 -29.23 -19.76 -5.25
CA LYS A 376 -28.49 -19.22 -6.41
C LYS A 376 -28.81 -17.76 -6.71
N LYS A 377 -30.04 -17.29 -6.45
CA LYS A 377 -30.41 -15.89 -6.62
C LYS A 377 -29.66 -14.96 -5.65
N ASP A 378 -29.25 -15.47 -4.50
CA ASP A 378 -28.44 -14.69 -3.57
C ASP A 378 -27.04 -14.36 -4.13
N ILE A 379 -26.51 -15.20 -5.03
CA ILE A 379 -25.25 -14.93 -5.74
C ILE A 379 -25.43 -13.73 -6.70
N ASP A 380 -26.57 -13.71 -7.42
CA ASP A 380 -26.90 -12.58 -8.30
C ASP A 380 -27.11 -11.28 -7.49
N ASN A 381 -27.71 -11.38 -6.31
CA ASN A 381 -27.87 -10.25 -5.40
C ASN A 381 -26.52 -9.71 -4.90
N ILE A 382 -25.53 -10.57 -4.57
CA ILE A 382 -24.18 -10.14 -4.21
C ILE A 382 -23.55 -9.37 -5.37
N GLN A 383 -23.65 -9.89 -6.60
CA GLN A 383 -23.14 -9.20 -7.79
C GLN A 383 -23.82 -7.85 -7.97
N TYR A 384 -25.13 -7.78 -7.90
CA TYR A 384 -25.92 -6.55 -8.03
C TYR A 384 -25.54 -5.50 -6.97
N LEU A 385 -25.37 -5.90 -5.71
CA LEU A 385 -24.93 -5.03 -4.63
C LEU A 385 -23.55 -4.44 -4.92
N ALA A 386 -22.59 -5.29 -5.28
CA ALA A 386 -21.24 -4.86 -5.59
C ALA A 386 -21.19 -3.89 -6.80
N GLU A 387 -21.94 -4.18 -7.86
CA GLU A 387 -22.07 -3.29 -9.03
C GLU A 387 -22.69 -1.93 -8.69
N ASN A 388 -23.61 -1.88 -7.71
CA ASN A 388 -24.20 -0.64 -7.23
C ASN A 388 -23.32 0.12 -6.22
N MET A 389 -22.31 -0.50 -5.63
CA MET A 389 -21.30 0.18 -4.82
C MET A 389 -20.26 0.89 -5.68
N MET A 390 -19.89 0.30 -6.84
CA MET A 390 -18.84 0.80 -7.73
C MET A 390 -19.09 2.25 -8.16
N GLY A 391 -18.10 3.12 -7.91
CA GLY A 391 -18.12 4.53 -8.31
C GLY A 391 -19.16 5.40 -7.61
N ARG A 392 -19.84 4.88 -6.55
CA ARG A 392 -20.91 5.61 -5.85
C ARG A 392 -20.59 5.88 -4.38
N THR A 393 -19.34 5.77 -4.01
CA THR A 393 -18.87 6.03 -2.66
C THR A 393 -17.92 7.21 -2.59
N PHE A 394 -17.83 7.82 -1.42
CA PHE A 394 -17.03 9.03 -1.18
C PHE A 394 -15.53 8.82 -1.41
N CYS A 395 -15.06 7.66 -1.03
CA CYS A 395 -13.67 7.23 -1.13
C CYS A 395 -13.57 5.87 -1.81
N PRO A 396 -12.35 5.42 -2.18
CA PRO A 396 -12.14 4.15 -2.85
C PRO A 396 -12.48 2.90 -2.03
N LEU A 397 -12.78 2.99 -0.72
CA LEU A 397 -13.06 1.81 0.12
C LEU A 397 -14.25 1.00 -0.42
N GLY A 398 -15.32 1.66 -0.87
CA GLY A 398 -16.46 0.96 -1.45
C GLY A 398 -16.10 0.21 -2.72
N ASP A 399 -15.29 0.82 -3.59
CA ASP A 399 -14.76 0.16 -4.80
C ASP A 399 -13.80 -0.98 -4.43
N ALA A 400 -12.94 -0.77 -3.41
CA ALA A 400 -12.01 -1.77 -2.88
C ALA A 400 -12.72 -3.01 -2.30
N ALA A 401 -13.95 -2.86 -1.80
CA ALA A 401 -14.80 -3.98 -1.37
C ALA A 401 -15.55 -4.63 -2.55
N ALA A 402 -16.02 -3.82 -3.50
CA ALA A 402 -16.85 -4.29 -4.61
C ALA A 402 -16.03 -5.02 -5.68
N MET A 403 -14.87 -4.50 -6.06
CA MET A 403 -14.03 -5.09 -7.12
C MET A 403 -13.64 -6.56 -6.85
N PRO A 404 -13.05 -6.92 -5.70
CA PRO A 404 -12.74 -8.31 -5.40
C PRO A 404 -14.01 -9.17 -5.32
N THR A 405 -15.10 -8.66 -4.73
CA THR A 405 -16.38 -9.37 -4.65
C THR A 405 -16.90 -9.75 -6.04
N LEU A 406 -16.87 -8.81 -6.99
CA LEU A 406 -17.21 -9.08 -8.40
C LEU A 406 -16.27 -10.11 -9.04
N GLY A 407 -14.98 -10.02 -8.75
CA GLY A 407 -13.98 -11.00 -9.21
C GLY A 407 -14.28 -12.41 -8.72
N PHE A 408 -14.58 -12.57 -7.43
CA PHE A 408 -14.92 -13.86 -6.84
C PHE A 408 -16.18 -14.45 -7.48
N VAL A 409 -17.28 -13.70 -7.50
CA VAL A 409 -18.56 -14.18 -8.01
C VAL A 409 -18.51 -14.50 -9.51
N LYS A 410 -17.88 -13.64 -10.32
CA LYS A 410 -17.84 -13.83 -11.77
C LYS A 410 -16.92 -15.00 -12.20
N LYS A 411 -15.75 -15.14 -11.55
CA LYS A 411 -14.75 -16.14 -11.95
C LYS A 411 -14.96 -17.52 -11.30
N PHE A 412 -15.61 -17.56 -10.13
CA PHE A 412 -15.79 -18.78 -9.35
C PHE A 412 -17.27 -19.10 -9.06
N ARG A 413 -18.19 -18.62 -9.92
CA ARG A 413 -19.64 -18.79 -9.72
C ARG A 413 -20.04 -20.23 -9.41
N LYS A 414 -19.49 -21.21 -10.13
CA LYS A 414 -19.77 -22.62 -9.91
C LYS A 414 -19.44 -23.06 -8.48
N GLU A 415 -18.32 -22.58 -7.91
CA GLU A 415 -17.94 -22.90 -6.54
C GLU A 415 -18.93 -22.31 -5.52
N PHE A 416 -19.49 -21.12 -5.77
CA PHE A 416 -20.55 -20.56 -4.94
C PHE A 416 -21.83 -21.41 -5.01
N GLU A 417 -22.21 -21.87 -6.20
CA GLU A 417 -23.37 -22.72 -6.39
C GLU A 417 -23.20 -24.07 -5.68
N ASP A 418 -22.05 -24.72 -5.85
CA ASP A 418 -21.71 -26.00 -5.20
C ASP A 418 -21.66 -25.86 -3.67
N TYR A 419 -21.15 -24.72 -3.18
CA TYR A 419 -21.10 -24.44 -1.75
C TYR A 419 -22.51 -24.36 -1.13
N ILE A 420 -23.45 -23.70 -1.81
CA ILE A 420 -24.85 -23.59 -1.38
C ILE A 420 -25.56 -24.97 -1.45
N GLU A 421 -25.24 -25.78 -2.46
CA GLU A 421 -25.82 -27.13 -2.63
C GLU A 421 -25.21 -28.15 -1.65
N GLY A 422 -24.27 -27.78 -0.81
CA GLY A 422 -23.67 -28.63 0.21
C GLY A 422 -22.40 -29.37 -0.23
N THR A 423 -21.90 -29.12 -1.45
CA THR A 423 -20.62 -29.64 -1.95
C THR A 423 -19.47 -28.79 -1.44
N ARG A 424 -19.22 -28.80 -0.13
CA ARG A 424 -18.18 -27.97 0.49
C ARG A 424 -16.80 -28.54 0.23
N VAL A 425 -15.86 -27.71 -0.22
CA VAL A 425 -14.43 -28.02 -0.15
C VAL A 425 -13.99 -27.81 1.30
N GLU A 426 -13.75 -28.88 2.05
CA GLU A 426 -13.23 -28.79 3.41
C GLU A 426 -11.81 -28.18 3.37
N HIS A 427 -11.61 -27.08 4.10
CA HIS A 427 -10.29 -26.48 4.26
C HIS A 427 -9.68 -26.90 5.60
N PRO A 428 -8.55 -27.64 5.63
CA PRO A 428 -7.98 -28.17 6.86
C PRO A 428 -7.42 -27.10 7.83
N LEU A 429 -7.24 -25.87 7.37
CA LEU A 429 -6.58 -24.81 8.16
C LEU A 429 -7.52 -23.71 8.70
N ILE A 430 -8.82 -23.75 8.40
CA ILE A 430 -9.78 -22.73 8.88
C ILE A 430 -10.89 -23.41 9.66
N GLN A 431 -10.55 -23.97 10.81
CA GLN A 431 -11.56 -24.20 11.84
C GLN A 431 -11.87 -22.86 12.51
N ILE A 432 -12.97 -22.23 12.12
CA ILE A 432 -13.53 -21.12 12.89
C ILE A 432 -14.10 -21.74 14.14
N GLN A 433 -13.38 -21.67 15.26
CA GLN A 433 -14.03 -21.85 16.54
C GLN A 433 -15.13 -20.79 16.66
N PRO A 434 -16.38 -21.17 16.95
CA PRO A 434 -17.40 -20.18 17.28
C PRO A 434 -16.84 -19.34 18.42
N VAL A 435 -16.83 -18.02 18.24
CA VAL A 435 -16.58 -17.11 19.35
C VAL A 435 -17.69 -17.38 20.34
N GLY A 436 -17.35 -18.00 21.48
CA GLY A 436 -18.30 -18.23 22.55
C GLY A 436 -19.00 -16.91 22.86
N GLU A 437 -20.31 -16.96 23.02
CA GLU A 437 -21.04 -15.79 23.52
C GLU A 437 -20.32 -15.30 24.77
N PRO A 438 -20.04 -13.98 24.90
CA PRO A 438 -19.43 -13.48 26.12
C PRO A 438 -20.36 -13.88 27.29
N GLU A 439 -19.86 -14.71 28.22
CA GLU A 439 -20.51 -14.89 29.50
C GLU A 439 -20.68 -13.50 30.11
N LEU A 440 -21.91 -13.04 30.19
CA LEU A 440 -22.26 -11.87 30.98
C LEU A 440 -21.93 -12.23 32.42
N ALA A 441 -20.74 -11.79 32.87
CA ALA A 441 -20.35 -11.87 34.27
C ALA A 441 -21.47 -11.19 35.08
N GLY A 442 -22.18 -12.00 35.84
CA GLY A 442 -23.29 -11.58 36.67
C GLY A 442 -22.88 -10.45 37.58
N ALA A 443 -23.62 -9.35 37.51
CA ALA A 443 -23.60 -8.30 38.51
C ALA A 443 -24.11 -8.91 39.83
N HIS A 444 -23.26 -8.89 40.83
CA HIS A 444 -23.64 -8.90 42.26
C HIS A 444 -22.98 -7.70 42.91
#